data_70330bfe522cdda5138e5ff519ac38d0
#
_entry.id   70330bfe522cdda5138e5ff519ac38d0
#
_cell.length_a   1.000
_cell.length_b   1.000
_cell.length_c   1.000
_cell.angle_alpha   90.00
_cell.angle_beta   90.00
_cell.angle_gamma   90.00
#
_symmetry.space_group_name_H-M   'P 1'
#
loop_
_entity.id
_entity.type
_entity.pdbx_description
1 polymer ?
#
loop_
_entity_poly.entity_id
_entity_poly.type
_entity_poly.pdbx_seq_one_letter_code
_entity_poly.pdbx_strand_id
1 'polypeptide(L)'
;MSSKRSDWPERLHANPSRMEQELAIKLQDDGIHYQTQVEIAVTTADFYFQFESRPLLVFVDGRVHLATAQMVKDEELRSLLRKRGYRILELSYNGYSDKKRDQLFEEIRSSLAKLAY
;
A
#
# COMPACT_ATOMS: atom_id res chain seq x y z
N MET A 1 19.68 3.88 -16.22
CA MET A 1 19.53 4.14 -15.62
C MET A 1 18.62 4.00 -14.75
N SER A 2 17.87 3.58 -14.64
CA SER A 2 16.92 3.62 -13.80
C SER A 2 17.31 3.35 -12.46
N SER A 3 18.31 2.86 -12.22
CA SER A 3 18.68 2.61 -10.94
C SER A 3 18.80 3.81 -10.09
N LYS A 4 18.53 4.92 -10.64
CA LYS A 4 18.57 6.04 -9.89
C LYS A 4 17.73 5.95 -8.72
N ARG A 5 16.66 5.28 -8.72
CA ARG A 5 15.88 5.17 -7.63
C ARG A 5 16.57 4.55 -6.51
N SER A 6 17.38 3.57 -6.72
CA SER A 6 18.05 2.91 -5.66
C SER A 6 19.11 3.78 -5.08
N ASP A 7 19.40 4.88 -5.73
CA ASP A 7 20.39 5.78 -5.21
C ASP A 7 19.81 6.82 -4.29
N TRP A 8 18.60 6.70 -3.88
CA TRP A 8 18.00 7.69 -3.03
C TRP A 8 18.14 7.32 -1.59
N PRO A 9 19.24 7.62 -0.99
CA PRO A 9 19.48 7.24 0.39
C PRO A 9 18.52 7.88 1.36
N GLU A 10 18.03 9.01 1.02
CA GLU A 10 17.09 9.68 1.89
C GLU A 10 15.78 8.93 1.89
N ARG A 11 15.64 7.95 1.03
CA ARG A 11 14.44 7.18 1.00
C ARG A 11 14.60 5.88 1.74
N LEU A 12 15.18 5.94 2.89
CA LEU A 12 15.39 4.73 3.65
C LEU A 12 14.12 3.99 3.93
N HIS A 13 13.08 4.73 4.21
CA HIS A 13 11.81 4.10 4.50
C HIS A 13 11.16 3.56 3.24
N ALA A 14 11.74 3.81 2.10
CA ALA A 14 11.15 3.35 0.86
C ALA A 14 11.53 1.90 0.57
N ASN A 15 12.40 1.30 1.39
CA ASN A 15 12.72 -0.08 1.16
C ASN A 15 11.52 -0.92 1.54
N PRO A 16 10.94 -1.64 0.62
CA PRO A 16 9.73 -2.39 0.93
C PRO A 16 10.02 -3.55 1.86
N SER A 17 9.08 -3.83 2.73
CA SER A 17 9.18 -4.95 3.64
C SER A 17 9.06 -6.24 2.84
N ARG A 18 9.37 -7.36 3.49
CA ARG A 18 9.23 -8.64 2.82
C ARG A 18 7.79 -8.86 2.36
N MET A 19 6.83 -8.48 3.20
CA MET A 19 5.42 -8.65 2.85
C MET A 19 5.10 -7.87 1.57
N GLU A 20 5.59 -6.63 1.47
CA GLU A 20 5.32 -5.83 0.29
C GLU A 20 5.96 -6.43 -0.95
N GLN A 21 7.18 -6.96 -0.80
CA GLN A 21 7.87 -7.57 -1.92
C GLN A 21 7.13 -8.81 -2.41
N GLU A 22 6.65 -9.62 -1.46
CA GLU A 22 5.94 -10.84 -1.81
C GLU A 22 4.58 -10.53 -2.44
N LEU A 23 3.91 -9.50 -1.93
CA LEU A 23 2.64 -9.10 -2.51
C LEU A 23 2.84 -8.59 -3.94
N ALA A 24 3.93 -7.86 -4.17
CA ALA A 24 4.23 -7.37 -5.50
C ALA A 24 4.44 -8.52 -6.49
N ILE A 25 5.13 -9.57 -6.04
CA ILE A 25 5.33 -10.73 -6.89
C ILE A 25 4.00 -11.37 -7.26
N LYS A 26 3.10 -11.50 -6.30
CA LYS A 26 1.80 -12.10 -6.58
C LYS A 26 0.99 -11.24 -7.54
N LEU A 27 1.08 -9.92 -7.41
CA LEU A 27 0.38 -9.03 -8.31
C LEU A 27 0.93 -9.17 -9.73
N GLN A 28 2.24 -9.27 -9.85
CA GLN A 28 2.86 -9.45 -11.15
C GLN A 28 2.48 -10.77 -11.76
N ASP A 29 2.45 -11.83 -10.96
CA ASP A 29 2.08 -13.16 -11.47
C ASP A 29 0.66 -13.17 -12.00
N ASP A 30 -0.22 -12.38 -11.40
CA ASP A 30 -1.61 -12.31 -11.84
C ASP A 30 -1.83 -11.27 -12.94
N GLY A 31 -0.77 -10.61 -13.38
CA GLY A 31 -0.89 -9.61 -14.44
C GLY A 31 -1.62 -8.35 -14.01
N ILE A 32 -1.62 -8.06 -12.73
CA ILE A 32 -2.31 -6.88 -12.22
C ILE A 32 -1.36 -5.70 -12.24
N HIS A 33 -1.78 -4.61 -12.86
CA HIS A 33 -0.96 -3.41 -12.94
C HIS A 33 -1.03 -2.64 -11.64
N TYR A 34 0.11 -2.19 -11.16
CA TYR A 34 0.18 -1.44 -9.93
C TYR A 34 1.41 -0.54 -9.94
N GLN A 35 1.42 0.43 -9.04
CA GLN A 35 2.59 1.25 -8.81
C GLN A 35 2.91 1.13 -7.32
N THR A 36 4.16 1.32 -6.96
CA THR A 36 4.57 1.21 -5.56
C THR A 36 5.19 2.50 -5.08
N GLN A 37 5.12 2.71 -3.79
CA GLN A 37 5.74 3.86 -3.15
C GLN A 37 5.35 5.17 -3.81
N VAL A 38 4.04 5.37 -3.99
CA VAL A 38 3.53 6.55 -4.65
C VAL A 38 3.22 7.61 -3.60
N GLU A 39 3.80 8.78 -3.77
CA GLU A 39 3.60 9.86 -2.83
C GLU A 39 2.32 10.60 -3.14
N ILE A 40 1.46 10.70 -2.13
CA ILE A 40 0.18 11.40 -2.26
C ILE A 40 0.12 12.40 -1.14
N ALA A 41 0.15 13.67 -1.47
CA ALA A 41 0.17 14.73 -0.47
C ALA A 41 1.37 14.50 0.46
N VAL A 42 1.13 14.24 1.74
CA VAL A 42 2.22 14.07 2.68
C VAL A 42 2.43 12.62 3.09
N THR A 43 1.89 11.69 2.34
CA THR A 43 2.03 10.28 2.69
C THR A 43 2.48 9.50 1.47
N THR A 44 2.89 8.26 1.67
CA THR A 44 3.32 7.39 0.60
C THR A 44 2.49 6.12 0.64
N ALA A 45 1.81 5.82 -0.45
CA ALA A 45 1.03 4.59 -0.54
C ALA A 45 1.96 3.46 -0.98
N ASP A 46 1.84 2.31 -0.34
CA ASP A 46 2.70 1.18 -0.67
C ASP A 46 2.34 0.62 -2.04
N PHE A 47 1.06 0.56 -2.36
CA PHE A 47 0.61 0.19 -3.69
C PHE A 47 -0.44 1.16 -4.15
N TYR A 48 -0.45 1.43 -5.44
CA TYR A 48 -1.37 2.38 -6.04
C TYR A 48 -1.97 1.72 -7.28
N PHE A 49 -3.30 1.73 -7.34
CA PHE A 49 -4.01 1.16 -8.48
C PHE A 49 -4.85 2.25 -9.13
N GLN A 50 -4.60 2.47 -10.41
CA GLN A 50 -5.27 3.52 -11.15
C GLN A 50 -6.65 3.06 -11.61
N PHE A 51 -7.67 3.86 -11.31
CA PHE A 51 -9.03 3.63 -11.81
C PHE A 51 -9.55 4.94 -12.36
N GLU A 52 -10.43 4.84 -13.32
CA GLU A 52 -10.97 6.04 -13.94
C GLU A 52 -11.59 7.01 -12.95
N SER A 53 -12.39 6.50 -12.06
CA SER A 53 -13.06 7.42 -11.15
C SER A 53 -12.19 7.78 -9.96
N ARG A 54 -11.72 6.82 -9.23
CA ARG A 54 -10.94 7.10 -8.04
C ARG A 54 -9.88 6.03 -7.86
N PRO A 55 -8.64 6.42 -7.66
CA PRO A 55 -7.58 5.43 -7.47
C PRO A 55 -7.68 4.76 -6.11
N LEU A 56 -7.12 3.58 -6.02
CA LEU A 56 -7.07 2.84 -4.77
C LEU A 56 -5.65 2.93 -4.21
N LEU A 57 -5.55 3.37 -2.97
CA LEU A 57 -4.28 3.43 -2.27
C LEU A 57 -4.25 2.30 -1.27
N VAL A 58 -3.17 1.54 -1.25
CA VAL A 58 -3.03 0.42 -0.33
C VAL A 58 -1.87 0.70 0.61
N PHE A 59 -2.14 0.62 1.90
CA PHE A 59 -1.13 0.81 2.93
C PHE A 59 -0.92 -0.53 3.64
N VAL A 60 0.32 -1.01 3.64
CA VAL A 60 0.66 -2.30 4.25
C VAL A 60 1.40 -2.01 5.54
N ASP A 61 0.77 -2.35 6.65
CA ASP A 61 1.28 -1.98 7.96
C ASP A 61 1.71 -3.20 8.74
N GLY A 62 2.99 -3.41 8.84
CA GLY A 62 3.52 -4.56 9.54
C GLY A 62 3.82 -4.33 10.99
N ARG A 63 3.59 -3.12 11.48
CA ARG A 63 3.83 -2.83 12.88
C ARG A 63 2.53 -2.48 13.52
N VAL A 64 2.27 -3.12 14.60
CA VAL A 64 0.99 -2.90 15.23
C VAL A 64 1.03 -2.00 16.44
N HIS A 65 2.20 -1.65 16.91
CA HIS A 65 2.23 -0.78 18.05
C HIS A 65 2.78 0.57 17.69
N LEU A 66 1.91 1.45 17.33
CA LEU A 66 2.27 2.82 17.06
C LEU A 66 1.89 3.63 18.27
N ALA A 67 2.56 4.75 18.45
CA ALA A 67 2.19 5.65 19.52
C ALA A 67 0.79 6.16 19.21
N THR A 68 0.02 6.43 20.24
CA THR A 68 -1.35 6.90 20.06
C THR A 68 -1.41 8.15 19.19
N ALA A 69 -0.48 9.07 19.41
CA ALA A 69 -0.47 10.29 18.62
C ALA A 69 -0.25 9.99 17.14
N GLN A 70 0.63 9.01 16.84
CA GLN A 70 0.90 8.65 15.48
C GLN A 70 -0.33 8.03 14.82
N MET A 71 -1.05 7.20 15.57
CA MET A 71 -2.25 6.56 15.04
C MET A 71 -3.32 7.60 14.71
N VAL A 72 -3.46 8.61 15.56
CA VAL A 72 -4.44 9.65 15.32
C VAL A 72 -4.09 10.44 14.06
N LYS A 73 -2.81 10.75 13.89
CA LYS A 73 -2.39 11.50 12.71
C LYS A 73 -2.62 10.69 11.44
N ASP A 74 -2.33 9.39 11.49
CA ASP A 74 -2.53 8.54 10.32
C ASP A 74 -4.01 8.49 9.96
N GLU A 75 -4.88 8.40 10.96
CA GLU A 75 -6.30 8.32 10.72
C GLU A 75 -6.81 9.62 10.11
N GLU A 76 -6.33 10.75 10.61
CA GLU A 76 -6.74 12.04 10.09
C GLU A 76 -6.30 12.20 8.65
N LEU A 77 -5.09 11.77 8.34
CA LEU A 77 -4.56 11.88 7.01
C LEU A 77 -5.38 11.03 6.03
N ARG A 78 -5.69 9.80 6.43
CA ARG A 78 -6.45 8.92 5.57
C ARG A 78 -7.87 9.40 5.38
N SER A 79 -8.44 10.00 6.42
CA SER A 79 -9.77 10.58 6.32
C SER A 79 -9.75 11.72 5.30
N LEU A 80 -8.70 12.53 5.33
CA LEU A 80 -8.56 13.62 4.39
C LEU A 80 -8.44 13.10 2.95
N LEU A 81 -7.67 12.04 2.75
CA LEU A 81 -7.51 11.47 1.43
C LEU A 81 -8.84 10.93 0.91
N ARG A 82 -9.63 10.29 1.77
CA ARG A 82 -10.93 9.80 1.36
C ARG A 82 -11.82 10.95 0.91
N LYS A 83 -11.75 12.08 1.61
CA LYS A 83 -12.54 13.23 1.23
C LYS A 83 -12.11 13.80 -0.11
N ARG A 84 -10.87 13.56 -0.49
CA ARG A 84 -10.37 14.04 -1.77
C ARG A 84 -10.63 13.05 -2.90
N GLY A 85 -11.33 11.96 -2.62
CA GLY A 85 -11.71 11.05 -3.66
C GLY A 85 -10.88 9.79 -3.78
N TYR A 86 -9.89 9.61 -2.92
CA TYR A 86 -9.09 8.39 -2.95
C TYR A 86 -9.80 7.29 -2.19
N ARG A 87 -9.62 6.06 -2.65
CA ARG A 87 -10.11 4.90 -1.91
C ARG A 87 -8.92 4.33 -1.17
N ILE A 88 -9.15 3.88 0.06
CA ILE A 88 -8.07 3.44 0.94
C ILE A 88 -8.31 2.02 1.38
N LEU A 89 -7.28 1.19 1.26
CA LEU A 89 -7.30 -0.16 1.79
C LEU A 89 -6.12 -0.29 2.74
N GLU A 90 -6.40 -0.61 3.99
CA GLU A 90 -5.35 -0.76 4.99
C GLU A 90 -5.19 -2.23 5.30
N LEU A 91 -3.98 -2.73 5.14
CA LEU A 91 -3.67 -4.12 5.39
C LEU A 91 -2.72 -4.19 6.57
N SER A 92 -3.13 -4.88 7.63
CA SER A 92 -2.31 -4.99 8.81
C SER A 92 -1.92 -6.44 9.04
N TYR A 93 -0.72 -6.64 9.53
CA TYR A 93 -0.27 -7.98 9.84
C TYR A 93 0.76 -7.90 10.96
N ASN A 94 0.98 -9.04 11.62
CA ASN A 94 1.91 -9.09 12.71
C ASN A 94 2.92 -10.19 12.39
N GLY A 95 3.99 -9.83 11.72
CA GLY A 95 4.99 -10.78 11.32
C GLY A 95 4.63 -11.43 9.98
N TYR A 96 5.62 -11.70 9.17
CA TYR A 96 5.39 -12.29 7.87
C TYR A 96 5.08 -13.77 7.97
N SER A 97 4.13 -14.23 7.18
CA SER A 97 3.96 -15.65 6.93
C SER A 97 3.33 -15.77 5.55
N ASP A 98 3.53 -16.91 4.91
CA ASP A 98 2.98 -17.13 3.58
C ASP A 98 1.45 -17.14 3.65
N LYS A 99 0.91 -17.67 4.73
CA LYS A 99 -0.53 -17.70 4.89
C LYS A 99 -1.09 -16.30 5.01
N LYS A 100 -0.43 -15.45 5.78
CA LYS A 100 -0.90 -14.09 5.95
C LYS A 100 -0.75 -13.32 4.64
N ARG A 101 0.34 -13.55 3.94
CA ARG A 101 0.54 -12.92 2.64
C ARG A 101 -0.63 -13.25 1.71
N ASP A 102 -1.03 -14.53 1.68
CA ASP A 102 -2.12 -14.92 0.80
C ASP A 102 -3.44 -14.29 1.22
N GLN A 103 -3.65 -14.12 2.52
CA GLN A 103 -4.84 -13.46 3.01
C GLN A 103 -4.88 -12.00 2.57
N LEU A 104 -3.76 -11.31 2.71
CA LEU A 104 -3.69 -9.91 2.32
C LEU A 104 -3.85 -9.75 0.81
N PHE A 105 -3.27 -10.68 0.06
CA PHE A 105 -3.40 -10.64 -1.39
C PHE A 105 -4.87 -10.78 -1.81
N GLU A 106 -5.60 -11.66 -1.12
CA GLU A 106 -7.02 -11.83 -1.42
C GLU A 106 -7.81 -10.57 -1.09
N GLU A 107 -7.42 -9.85 -0.05
CA GLU A 107 -8.09 -8.60 0.28
C GLU A 107 -7.88 -7.59 -0.84
N ILE A 108 -6.68 -7.54 -1.39
CA ILE A 108 -6.41 -6.64 -2.51
C ILE A 108 -7.25 -7.06 -3.71
N ARG A 109 -7.26 -8.35 -4.05
CA ARG A 109 -8.01 -8.81 -5.20
C ARG A 109 -9.50 -8.55 -5.05
N SER A 110 -10.04 -8.76 -3.85
CA SER A 110 -11.44 -8.51 -3.60
C SER A 110 -11.76 -7.03 -3.77
N SER A 111 -10.88 -6.17 -3.27
CA SER A 111 -11.10 -4.73 -3.40
C SER A 111 -11.06 -4.31 -4.87
N LEU A 112 -10.11 -4.85 -5.62
CA LEU A 112 -10.00 -4.51 -7.03
C LEU A 112 -11.24 -4.98 -7.80
N ALA A 113 -11.74 -6.17 -7.47
CA ALA A 113 -12.90 -6.68 -8.14
C ALA A 113 -14.13 -5.82 -7.88
N LYS A 114 -14.28 -5.35 -6.65
CA LYS A 114 -15.40 -4.49 -6.32
C LYS A 114 -15.33 -3.16 -7.02
N LEU A 115 -14.12 -2.62 -7.17
CA LEU A 115 -13.97 -1.33 -7.80
C LEU A 115 -14.11 -1.39 -9.32
N ALA A 116 -13.93 -2.58 -9.89
CA ALA A 116 -14.03 -2.73 -11.33
C ALA A 116 -15.48 -2.72 -11.81
N TYR A 117 -16.41 -2.87 -10.91
CA TYR A 117 -17.83 -2.84 -11.27
C TYR A 117 -18.54 -1.61 -10.67
#